data_938b91e4cf3bdfadcb85398fc58eee7b
#
_entry.id   938b91e4cf3bdfadcb85398fc58eee7b
#
_cell.length_a   1.000
_cell.length_b   1.000
_cell.length_c   1.000
_cell.angle_alpha   90.00
_cell.angle_beta   90.00
_cell.angle_gamma   90.00
#
_symmetry.space_group_name_H-M   'P 1'
#
loop_
_entity.id
_entity.type
_entity.pdbx_description
1 polymer ?
#
loop_
_entity_poly.entity_id
_entity_poly.type
_entity_poly.pdbx_seq_one_letter_code
_entity_poly.pdbx_strand_id
1 'polypeptide(L)'
;MQPLHVAMTAKPRLLIVEDEDAQAEVLRYNFDREGFEVTVAADGDEAMLAVEEQQPDLVLLDWMLPGTSGIAVCQRLRSRAQTRALPIIMLTARSEESDRIRGLDSGADDYVVKPFSPTELVARVRAVLRRARPALSEEQLTCGDITMDLATHRVSRGGKRIHLGPTEYRLLRLFMERPYRVFTREQLLDRVWGRDIHVELRTVDVHIRRLRKALGSHGDDDVIRTVRGTGYALDVDEAAA
;
A
#
# COMPACT_ATOMS: atom_id res chain seq x y z
N MET A 1 -23.27 -9.96 19.24
CA MET A 1 -21.82 -9.65 19.34
C MET A 1 -21.21 -10.07 18.01
N GLN A 2 -21.33 -9.18 17.00
CA GLN A 2 -20.74 -9.38 15.68
C GLN A 2 -19.27 -8.97 15.74
N PRO A 3 -18.35 -9.68 15.07
CA PRO A 3 -16.96 -9.26 15.03
C PRO A 3 -16.86 -7.95 14.25
N LEU A 4 -16.24 -6.95 14.87
CA LEU A 4 -15.87 -5.68 14.26
C LEU A 4 -15.10 -5.94 12.96
N HIS A 5 -15.68 -5.52 11.86
CA HIS A 5 -15.00 -5.45 10.57
C HIS A 5 -13.94 -4.35 10.68
N VAL A 6 -12.71 -4.73 11.01
CA VAL A 6 -11.57 -3.99 10.49
C VAL A 6 -11.79 -4.03 8.98
N ALA A 7 -12.03 -2.89 8.36
CA ALA A 7 -12.06 -2.83 6.90
C ALA A 7 -10.72 -3.39 6.41
N MET A 8 -10.69 -4.68 6.10
CA MET A 8 -9.61 -5.28 5.35
C MET A 8 -9.62 -4.51 4.04
N THR A 9 -8.64 -3.64 3.85
CA THR A 9 -8.40 -3.07 2.54
C THR A 9 -8.36 -4.24 1.57
N ALA A 10 -9.25 -4.22 0.58
CA ALA A 10 -9.32 -5.28 -0.41
C ALA A 10 -7.91 -5.49 -0.97
N LYS A 11 -7.46 -6.74 -1.06
CA LYS A 11 -6.14 -7.06 -1.61
C LYS A 11 -6.01 -6.40 -2.99
N PRO A 12 -4.88 -5.72 -3.28
CA PRO A 12 -4.66 -5.17 -4.61
C PRO A 12 -4.70 -6.28 -5.66
N ARG A 13 -5.48 -6.08 -6.70
CA ARG A 13 -5.64 -7.05 -7.80
C ARG A 13 -4.57 -6.83 -8.85
N LEU A 14 -3.76 -7.83 -9.08
CA LEU A 14 -2.64 -7.82 -10.01
C LEU A 14 -2.92 -8.78 -11.18
N LEU A 15 -2.89 -8.26 -12.40
CA LEU A 15 -2.90 -9.08 -13.61
C LEU A 15 -1.46 -9.28 -14.08
N ILE A 16 -1.05 -10.52 -14.25
CA ILE A 16 0.22 -10.93 -14.85
C ILE A 16 -0.07 -11.46 -16.25
N VAL A 17 0.57 -10.89 -17.26
CA VAL A 17 0.44 -11.33 -18.65
C VAL A 17 1.81 -11.86 -19.08
N GLU A 18 1.91 -13.19 -19.16
CA GLU A 18 3.16 -13.92 -19.39
C GLU A 18 2.82 -15.26 -20.04
N ASP A 19 3.43 -15.58 -21.17
CA ASP A 19 3.16 -16.82 -21.93
C ASP A 19 3.98 -18.01 -21.46
N GLU A 20 5.04 -17.78 -20.66
CA GLU A 20 5.82 -18.85 -20.06
C GLU A 20 5.23 -19.28 -18.73
N ASP A 21 4.52 -20.42 -18.69
CA ASP A 21 3.83 -20.94 -17.50
C ASP A 21 4.72 -20.98 -16.25
N ALA A 22 5.99 -21.40 -16.41
CA ALA A 22 6.93 -21.50 -15.29
C ALA A 22 7.24 -20.13 -14.70
N GLN A 23 7.39 -19.11 -15.52
CA GLN A 23 7.65 -17.73 -15.07
C GLN A 23 6.39 -17.12 -14.46
N ALA A 24 5.24 -17.30 -15.07
CA ALA A 24 3.95 -16.86 -14.56
C ALA A 24 3.68 -17.40 -13.15
N GLU A 25 3.95 -18.72 -12.94
CA GLU A 25 3.76 -19.39 -11.65
C GLU A 25 4.71 -18.84 -10.56
N VAL A 26 5.98 -18.61 -10.90
CA VAL A 26 6.94 -17.98 -9.97
C VAL A 26 6.49 -16.57 -9.58
N LEU A 27 6.03 -15.77 -10.53
CA LEU A 27 5.51 -14.44 -10.26
C LEU A 27 4.26 -14.52 -9.38
N ARG A 28 3.29 -15.35 -9.74
CA ARG A 28 2.07 -15.57 -8.99
C ARG A 28 2.37 -15.93 -7.54
N TYR A 29 3.22 -16.92 -7.30
CA TYR A 29 3.60 -17.35 -5.96
C TYR A 29 4.20 -16.20 -5.12
N ASN A 30 5.09 -15.39 -5.70
CA ASN A 30 5.71 -14.30 -4.97
C ASN A 30 4.70 -13.19 -4.63
N PHE A 31 3.83 -12.79 -5.57
CA PHE A 31 2.86 -11.74 -5.34
C PHE A 31 1.71 -12.18 -4.41
N ASP A 32 1.27 -13.43 -4.47
CA ASP A 32 0.30 -13.98 -3.51
C ASP A 32 0.82 -13.89 -2.06
N ARG A 33 2.12 -14.23 -1.85
CA ARG A 33 2.77 -14.11 -0.54
C ARG A 33 2.90 -12.67 -0.06
N GLU A 34 2.99 -11.73 -0.97
CA GLU A 34 3.08 -10.29 -0.71
C GLU A 34 1.70 -9.62 -0.55
N GLY A 35 0.62 -10.42 -0.53
CA GLY A 35 -0.74 -9.97 -0.19
C GLY A 35 -1.58 -9.51 -1.39
N PHE A 36 -1.13 -9.73 -2.63
CA PHE A 36 -1.90 -9.43 -3.83
C PHE A 36 -2.94 -10.52 -4.14
N GLU A 37 -3.99 -10.17 -4.85
CA GLU A 37 -4.89 -11.09 -5.53
C GLU A 37 -4.44 -11.17 -6.99
N VAL A 38 -3.90 -12.33 -7.40
CA VAL A 38 -3.21 -12.47 -8.68
C VAL A 38 -4.05 -13.24 -9.68
N THR A 39 -4.21 -12.65 -10.88
CA THR A 39 -4.73 -13.31 -12.08
C THR A 39 -3.60 -13.43 -13.10
N VAL A 40 -3.58 -14.52 -13.85
CA VAL A 40 -2.62 -14.75 -14.95
C VAL A 40 -3.38 -14.83 -16.26
N ALA A 41 -2.81 -14.23 -17.31
CA ALA A 41 -3.22 -14.37 -18.70
C ALA A 41 -2.02 -14.80 -19.54
N ALA A 42 -2.20 -15.75 -20.46
CA ALA A 42 -1.11 -16.30 -21.26
C ALA A 42 -0.85 -15.52 -22.56
N ASP A 43 -1.79 -14.67 -22.97
CA ASP A 43 -1.66 -13.86 -24.18
C ASP A 43 -2.40 -12.52 -24.09
N GLY A 44 -2.30 -11.72 -25.17
CA GLY A 44 -2.88 -10.39 -25.20
C GLY A 44 -4.41 -10.36 -25.24
N ASP A 45 -5.06 -11.36 -25.76
CA ASP A 45 -6.51 -11.39 -25.87
C ASP A 45 -7.12 -11.83 -24.54
N GLU A 46 -6.53 -12.84 -23.86
CA GLU A 46 -6.86 -13.17 -22.47
C GLU A 46 -6.63 -11.98 -21.51
N ALA A 47 -5.53 -11.25 -21.72
CA ALA A 47 -5.26 -10.06 -20.92
C ALA A 47 -6.36 -9.00 -21.03
N MET A 48 -6.83 -8.73 -22.26
CA MET A 48 -7.90 -7.76 -22.49
C MET A 48 -9.23 -8.20 -21.83
N LEU A 49 -9.54 -9.49 -21.89
CA LEU A 49 -10.73 -10.07 -21.24
C LEU A 49 -10.61 -9.96 -19.71
N ALA A 50 -9.46 -10.38 -19.15
CA ALA A 50 -9.21 -10.28 -17.71
C ALA A 50 -9.29 -8.84 -17.18
N VAL A 51 -8.84 -7.84 -17.94
CA VAL A 51 -8.97 -6.43 -17.56
C VAL A 51 -10.45 -6.01 -17.48
N GLU A 52 -11.29 -6.45 -18.42
CA GLU A 52 -12.71 -6.10 -18.45
C GLU A 52 -13.50 -6.79 -17.31
N GLU A 53 -13.23 -8.07 -17.05
CA GLU A 53 -13.97 -8.86 -16.07
C GLU A 53 -13.53 -8.60 -14.63
N GLN A 54 -12.22 -8.48 -14.39
CA GLN A 54 -11.64 -8.47 -13.05
C GLN A 54 -11.20 -7.09 -12.58
N GLN A 55 -11.11 -6.11 -13.50
CA GLN A 55 -10.71 -4.73 -13.20
C GLN A 55 -9.46 -4.67 -12.30
N PRO A 56 -8.29 -5.14 -12.75
CA PRO A 56 -7.08 -5.15 -11.94
C PRO A 56 -6.63 -3.74 -11.57
N ASP A 57 -5.87 -3.64 -10.47
CA ASP A 57 -5.31 -2.38 -10.00
C ASP A 57 -3.97 -2.06 -10.65
N LEU A 58 -3.29 -3.10 -11.20
CA LEU A 58 -2.05 -2.99 -11.95
C LEU A 58 -1.89 -4.19 -12.89
N VAL A 59 -1.25 -3.97 -14.03
CA VAL A 59 -0.88 -5.03 -15.00
C VAL A 59 0.65 -5.13 -15.06
N LEU A 60 1.17 -6.35 -14.83
CA LEU A 60 2.52 -6.76 -15.27
C LEU A 60 2.40 -7.38 -16.65
N LEU A 61 3.09 -6.84 -17.64
CA LEU A 61 2.87 -7.18 -19.03
C LEU A 61 4.19 -7.54 -19.71
N ASP A 62 4.34 -8.80 -20.13
CA ASP A 62 5.48 -9.16 -20.96
C ASP A 62 5.42 -8.44 -22.29
N TRP A 63 6.57 -7.99 -22.73
CA TRP A 63 6.77 -7.40 -24.04
C TRP A 63 6.56 -8.42 -25.17
N MET A 64 7.07 -9.64 -24.98
CA MET A 64 7.12 -10.71 -25.97
C MET A 64 5.99 -11.71 -25.72
N LEU A 65 4.80 -11.41 -26.21
CA LEU A 65 3.65 -12.31 -26.13
C LEU A 65 3.36 -12.94 -27.50
N PRO A 66 2.83 -14.14 -27.55
CA PRO A 66 2.37 -14.75 -28.79
C PRO A 66 1.17 -13.99 -29.36
N GLY A 67 1.08 -13.90 -30.69
CA GLY A 67 0.00 -13.21 -31.37
C GLY A 67 0.05 -11.69 -31.19
N THR A 68 -0.60 -11.15 -30.18
CA THR A 68 -0.63 -9.72 -29.90
C THR A 68 0.49 -9.32 -28.94
N SER A 69 1.47 -8.54 -29.40
CA SER A 69 2.60 -8.10 -28.56
C SER A 69 2.15 -7.28 -27.35
N GLY A 70 2.91 -7.34 -26.24
CA GLY A 70 2.62 -6.55 -25.04
C GLY A 70 2.53 -5.05 -25.30
N ILE A 71 3.32 -4.51 -26.23
CA ILE A 71 3.19 -3.10 -26.65
C ILE A 71 1.80 -2.83 -27.24
N ALA A 72 1.31 -3.70 -28.11
CA ALA A 72 0.00 -3.52 -28.72
C ALA A 72 -1.13 -3.61 -27.67
N VAL A 73 -0.99 -4.50 -26.69
CA VAL A 73 -1.91 -4.59 -25.53
C VAL A 73 -1.87 -3.27 -24.73
N CYS A 74 -0.68 -2.77 -24.39
CA CYS A 74 -0.51 -1.50 -23.68
C CYS A 74 -1.19 -0.35 -24.43
N GLN A 75 -0.95 -0.21 -25.71
CA GLN A 75 -1.56 0.82 -26.56
C GLN A 75 -3.09 0.70 -26.61
N ARG A 76 -3.63 -0.52 -26.71
CA ARG A 76 -5.08 -0.76 -26.66
C ARG A 76 -5.68 -0.33 -25.33
N LEU A 77 -5.01 -0.62 -24.21
CA LEU A 77 -5.45 -0.19 -22.87
C LEU A 77 -5.40 1.33 -22.73
N ARG A 78 -4.38 2.00 -23.26
CA ARG A 78 -4.25 3.48 -23.23
C ARG A 78 -5.27 4.20 -24.12
N SER A 79 -5.70 3.59 -25.22
CA SER A 79 -6.69 4.16 -26.12
C SER A 79 -8.11 4.17 -25.58
N ARG A 80 -8.45 3.33 -24.60
CA ARG A 80 -9.78 3.21 -24.02
C ARG A 80 -9.94 4.09 -22.79
N ALA A 81 -11.02 4.87 -22.71
CA ALA A 81 -11.28 5.80 -21.61
C ALA A 81 -11.30 5.12 -20.22
N GLN A 82 -11.82 3.87 -20.16
CA GLN A 82 -11.95 3.10 -18.92
C GLN A 82 -10.61 2.57 -18.39
N THR A 83 -9.64 2.30 -19.27
CA THR A 83 -8.38 1.63 -18.91
C THR A 83 -7.15 2.50 -19.11
N ARG A 84 -7.27 3.71 -19.67
CA ARG A 84 -6.14 4.60 -19.95
C ARG A 84 -5.32 4.96 -18.70
N ALA A 85 -5.94 4.95 -17.52
CA ALA A 85 -5.32 5.26 -16.23
C ALA A 85 -4.89 4.00 -15.45
N LEU A 86 -5.10 2.79 -16.00
CA LEU A 86 -4.68 1.54 -15.39
C LEU A 86 -3.16 1.46 -15.38
N PRO A 87 -2.51 1.29 -14.21
CA PRO A 87 -1.06 1.18 -14.13
C PRO A 87 -0.54 -0.05 -14.86
N ILE A 88 0.52 0.13 -15.66
CA ILE A 88 1.15 -0.95 -16.45
C ILE A 88 2.65 -0.90 -16.23
N ILE A 89 3.24 -2.04 -15.84
CA ILE A 89 4.68 -2.28 -15.81
C ILE A 89 5.01 -3.28 -16.92
N MET A 90 5.89 -2.87 -17.86
CA MET A 90 6.36 -3.76 -18.91
C MET A 90 7.53 -4.60 -18.41
N LEU A 91 7.49 -5.91 -18.68
CA LEU A 91 8.62 -6.82 -18.50
C LEU A 91 9.29 -7.05 -19.85
N THR A 92 10.60 -6.82 -19.95
CA THR A 92 11.30 -6.88 -21.24
C THR A 92 12.64 -7.58 -21.12
N ALA A 93 12.96 -8.43 -22.11
CA ALA A 93 14.30 -9.01 -22.25
C ALA A 93 15.30 -8.04 -22.93
N ARG A 94 14.81 -6.90 -23.44
CA ARG A 94 15.60 -5.99 -24.26
C ARG A 94 16.13 -4.82 -23.44
N SER A 95 17.46 -4.70 -23.40
CA SER A 95 18.19 -3.65 -22.69
C SER A 95 18.61 -2.48 -23.59
N GLU A 96 18.32 -2.53 -24.90
CA GLU A 96 18.74 -1.48 -25.83
C GLU A 96 17.97 -0.19 -25.61
N GLU A 97 18.66 0.93 -25.69
CA GLU A 97 18.13 2.28 -25.46
C GLU A 97 16.96 2.62 -26.40
N SER A 98 17.00 2.11 -27.64
CA SER A 98 15.94 2.24 -28.65
C SER A 98 14.63 1.57 -28.25
N ASP A 99 14.70 0.45 -27.55
CA ASP A 99 13.53 -0.29 -27.08
C ASP A 99 12.93 0.35 -25.82
N ARG A 100 13.77 0.94 -24.96
CA ARG A 100 13.30 1.74 -23.80
C ARG A 100 12.56 3.00 -24.25
N ILE A 101 13.01 3.66 -25.32
CA ILE A 101 12.33 4.84 -25.88
C ILE A 101 10.98 4.44 -26.47
N ARG A 102 10.92 3.36 -27.27
CA ARG A 102 9.64 2.83 -27.81
C ARG A 102 8.68 2.39 -26.73
N GLY A 103 9.22 1.86 -25.65
CA GLY A 103 8.44 1.50 -24.48
C GLY A 103 7.81 2.72 -23.81
N LEU A 104 8.57 3.77 -23.51
CA LEU A 104 8.06 5.02 -22.93
C LEU A 104 6.97 5.64 -23.82
N ASP A 105 7.12 5.58 -25.16
CA ASP A 105 6.12 6.02 -26.12
C ASP A 105 4.85 5.13 -26.13
N SER A 106 4.91 3.88 -25.62
CA SER A 106 3.74 3.00 -25.50
C SER A 106 2.81 3.40 -24.37
N GLY A 107 3.26 4.27 -23.45
CA GLY A 107 2.48 4.77 -22.33
C GLY A 107 2.49 3.88 -21.08
N ALA A 108 3.45 2.96 -20.94
CA ALA A 108 3.65 2.22 -19.69
C ALA A 108 4.18 3.11 -18.57
N ASP A 109 3.86 2.77 -17.29
CA ASP A 109 4.24 3.56 -16.11
C ASP A 109 5.65 3.22 -15.60
N ASP A 110 6.15 2.01 -15.88
CA ASP A 110 7.50 1.56 -15.55
C ASP A 110 7.94 0.40 -16.46
N TYR A 111 9.27 0.14 -16.48
CA TYR A 111 9.90 -0.94 -17.26
C TYR A 111 10.85 -1.72 -16.38
N VAL A 112 10.81 -3.05 -16.49
CA VAL A 112 11.71 -3.95 -15.78
C VAL A 112 12.38 -4.88 -16.78
N VAL A 113 13.70 -4.87 -16.78
CA VAL A 113 14.51 -5.71 -17.68
C VAL A 113 14.70 -7.09 -17.07
N LYS A 114 14.42 -8.15 -17.82
CA LYS A 114 14.71 -9.54 -17.47
C LYS A 114 16.22 -9.82 -17.65
N PRO A 115 16.91 -10.54 -16.72
CA PRO A 115 16.37 -11.10 -15.50
C PRO A 115 16.25 -10.07 -14.38
N PHE A 116 15.20 -10.17 -13.58
CA PHE A 116 14.94 -9.32 -12.43
C PHE A 116 14.80 -10.15 -11.13
N SER A 117 15.02 -9.52 -10.01
CA SER A 117 14.74 -10.13 -8.72
C SER A 117 13.24 -9.98 -8.38
N PRO A 118 12.55 -11.03 -7.86
CA PRO A 118 11.18 -10.91 -7.40
C PRO A 118 10.97 -9.78 -6.39
N THR A 119 11.92 -9.60 -5.47
CA THR A 119 11.89 -8.52 -4.47
C THR A 119 11.94 -7.13 -5.11
N GLU A 120 12.75 -6.95 -6.15
CA GLU A 120 12.81 -5.69 -6.90
C GLU A 120 11.48 -5.43 -7.60
N LEU A 121 10.92 -6.45 -8.27
CA LEU A 121 9.67 -6.30 -9.00
C LEU A 121 8.51 -5.95 -8.05
N VAL A 122 8.41 -6.59 -6.90
CA VAL A 122 7.42 -6.27 -5.86
C VAL A 122 7.56 -4.81 -5.40
N ALA A 123 8.80 -4.35 -5.15
CA ALA A 123 9.04 -2.96 -4.74
C ALA A 123 8.59 -1.95 -5.82
N ARG A 124 8.80 -2.26 -7.10
CA ARG A 124 8.36 -1.43 -8.23
C ARG A 124 6.84 -1.41 -8.38
N VAL A 125 6.19 -2.59 -8.29
CA VAL A 125 4.71 -2.69 -8.30
C VAL A 125 4.11 -1.83 -7.19
N ARG A 126 4.61 -1.95 -5.96
CA ARG A 126 4.16 -1.12 -4.84
C ARG A 126 4.40 0.37 -5.10
N ALA A 127 5.52 0.76 -5.68
CA ALA A 127 5.82 2.15 -5.99
C ALA A 127 4.89 2.74 -7.06
N VAL A 128 4.53 1.95 -8.09
CA VAL A 128 3.59 2.35 -9.14
C VAL A 128 2.17 2.45 -8.59
N LEU A 129 1.69 1.43 -7.85
CA LEU A 129 0.37 1.46 -7.20
C LEU A 129 0.20 2.65 -6.26
N ARG A 130 1.20 2.96 -5.44
CA ARG A 130 1.19 4.12 -4.54
C ARG A 130 0.95 5.44 -5.27
N ARG A 131 1.53 5.60 -6.47
CA ARG A 131 1.35 6.80 -7.30
C ARG A 131 -0.03 6.85 -7.94
N ALA A 132 -0.53 5.72 -8.43
CA ALA A 132 -1.77 5.64 -9.18
C ALA A 132 -3.02 5.50 -8.29
N ARG A 133 -2.91 4.75 -7.19
CA ARG A 133 -4.00 4.46 -6.25
C ARG A 133 -3.50 4.48 -4.81
N PRO A 134 -3.28 5.64 -4.22
CA PRO A 134 -2.79 5.76 -2.83
C PRO A 134 -3.63 4.97 -1.81
N ALA A 135 -4.93 4.83 -2.06
CA ALA A 135 -5.86 4.10 -1.19
C ALA A 135 -5.62 2.57 -1.14
N LEU A 136 -4.91 1.99 -2.12
CA LEU A 136 -4.58 0.55 -2.17
C LEU A 136 -3.15 0.25 -1.69
N SER A 137 -2.37 1.27 -1.34
CA SER A 137 -1.03 1.02 -0.83
C SER A 137 -1.14 0.51 0.61
N GLU A 138 -0.51 -0.65 0.91
CA GLU A 138 -0.34 -1.16 2.29
C GLU A 138 0.40 -0.16 3.19
N GLU A 139 0.91 0.92 2.62
CA GLU A 139 1.60 2.01 3.32
C GLU A 139 0.62 3.06 3.87
N GLN A 140 -0.69 2.87 3.73
CA GLN A 140 -1.69 3.75 4.33
C GLN A 140 -2.44 3.03 5.47
N LEU A 141 -2.34 3.59 6.66
CA LEU A 141 -3.15 3.17 7.80
C LEU A 141 -4.34 4.12 7.92
N THR A 142 -5.54 3.57 8.08
CA THR A 142 -6.76 4.35 8.33
C THR A 142 -7.47 3.81 9.58
N CYS A 143 -7.86 4.72 10.46
CA CYS A 143 -8.60 4.39 11.67
C CYS A 143 -9.58 5.53 11.98
N GLY A 144 -10.88 5.30 11.79
CA GLY A 144 -11.89 6.35 11.83
C GLY A 144 -11.58 7.48 10.83
N ASP A 145 -11.55 8.71 11.30
CA ASP A 145 -11.23 9.89 10.50
C ASP A 145 -9.72 10.19 10.36
N ILE A 146 -8.86 9.33 10.94
CA ILE A 146 -7.41 9.46 10.90
C ILE A 146 -6.83 8.62 9.78
N THR A 147 -6.01 9.24 8.92
CA THR A 147 -5.28 8.57 7.85
C THR A 147 -3.79 8.87 7.99
N MET A 148 -2.96 7.85 7.90
CA MET A 148 -1.50 7.94 7.95
C MET A 148 -0.90 7.30 6.70
N ASP A 149 -0.22 8.09 5.88
CA ASP A 149 0.54 7.63 4.71
C ASP A 149 1.99 7.37 5.17
N LEU A 150 2.35 6.09 5.22
CA LEU A 150 3.66 5.65 5.73
C LEU A 150 4.80 5.95 4.76
N ALA A 151 4.50 6.04 3.45
CA ALA A 151 5.50 6.33 2.43
C ALA A 151 5.90 7.80 2.40
N THR A 152 4.91 8.69 2.55
CA THR A 152 5.16 10.14 2.54
C THR A 152 5.30 10.72 3.93
N HIS A 153 5.15 9.91 4.99
CA HIS A 153 5.11 10.33 6.39
C HIS A 153 4.07 11.44 6.66
N ARG A 154 2.95 11.40 5.95
CA ARG A 154 1.87 12.36 6.10
C ARG A 154 0.75 11.79 6.97
N VAL A 155 0.20 12.65 7.82
CA VAL A 155 -0.96 12.31 8.65
C VAL A 155 -2.05 13.33 8.40
N SER A 156 -3.29 12.87 8.32
CA SER A 156 -4.48 13.73 8.27
C SER A 156 -5.57 13.21 9.20
N ARG A 157 -6.44 14.09 9.67
CA ARG A 157 -7.65 13.79 10.42
C ARG A 157 -8.82 14.59 9.85
N GLY A 158 -9.91 13.92 9.50
CA GLY A 158 -11.05 14.56 8.83
C GLY A 158 -10.63 15.30 7.55
N GLY A 159 -9.69 14.76 6.77
CA GLY A 159 -9.14 15.36 5.56
C GLY A 159 -8.16 16.52 5.80
N LYS A 160 -7.96 17.00 7.03
CA LYS A 160 -7.02 18.07 7.36
C LYS A 160 -5.66 17.51 7.73
N ARG A 161 -4.59 18.04 7.12
CA ARG A 161 -3.22 17.63 7.40
C ARG A 161 -2.81 17.97 8.84
N ILE A 162 -2.18 17.00 9.51
CA ILE A 162 -1.64 17.13 10.86
C ILE A 162 -0.11 17.02 10.80
N HIS A 163 0.58 17.87 11.59
CA HIS A 163 2.02 17.79 11.76
C HIS A 163 2.35 17.12 13.10
N LEU A 164 3.09 16.01 13.01
CA LEU A 164 3.57 15.26 14.17
C LEU A 164 5.09 15.31 14.25
N GLY A 165 5.61 15.37 15.46
CA GLY A 165 7.04 15.10 15.70
C GLY A 165 7.37 13.63 15.45
N PRO A 166 8.67 13.28 15.30
CA PRO A 166 9.07 11.90 14.97
C PRO A 166 8.60 10.84 15.98
N THR A 167 8.53 11.20 17.25
CA THR A 167 8.08 10.31 18.32
C THR A 167 6.57 10.15 18.33
N GLU A 168 5.81 11.25 18.17
CA GLU A 168 4.36 11.25 18.05
C GLU A 168 3.92 10.45 16.81
N TYR A 169 4.64 10.57 15.69
CA TYR A 169 4.39 9.79 14.49
C TYR A 169 4.54 8.28 14.75
N ARG A 170 5.64 7.85 15.42
CA ARG A 170 5.86 6.43 15.77
C ARG A 170 4.81 5.89 16.73
N LEU A 171 4.39 6.70 17.72
CA LEU A 171 3.31 6.34 18.64
C LEU A 171 2.00 6.14 17.90
N LEU A 172 1.61 7.10 17.05
CA LEU A 172 0.36 7.00 16.27
C LEU A 172 0.39 5.79 15.36
N ARG A 173 1.49 5.56 14.64
CA ARG A 173 1.67 4.37 13.80
C ARG A 173 1.45 3.07 14.59
N LEU A 174 2.09 2.93 15.75
CA LEU A 174 1.96 1.75 16.59
C LEU A 174 0.50 1.51 17.02
N PHE A 175 -0.22 2.56 17.35
CA PHE A 175 -1.63 2.48 17.70
C PHE A 175 -2.50 2.13 16.49
N MET A 176 -2.27 2.72 15.34
CA MET A 176 -3.04 2.48 14.11
C MET A 176 -2.77 1.09 13.49
N GLU A 177 -1.59 0.51 13.71
CA GLU A 177 -1.30 -0.88 13.34
C GLU A 177 -2.11 -1.89 14.19
N ARG A 178 -2.57 -1.48 15.37
CA ARG A 178 -3.35 -2.32 16.31
C ARG A 178 -4.37 -1.51 17.07
N PRO A 179 -5.43 -1.04 16.40
CA PRO A 179 -6.51 -0.27 17.03
C PRO A 179 -7.16 -1.05 18.19
N TYR A 180 -7.69 -0.34 19.15
CA TYR A 180 -8.37 -0.86 20.36
C TYR A 180 -7.48 -1.67 21.31
N ARG A 181 -6.24 -1.98 20.93
CA ARG A 181 -5.30 -2.66 21.81
C ARG A 181 -4.74 -1.71 22.86
N VAL A 182 -4.83 -2.12 24.12
CA VAL A 182 -4.17 -1.40 25.22
C VAL A 182 -2.70 -1.75 25.26
N PHE A 183 -1.83 -0.73 25.20
CA PHE A 183 -0.39 -0.85 25.39
C PHE A 183 0.00 -0.28 26.75
N THR A 184 0.81 -1.01 27.52
CA THR A 184 1.39 -0.47 28.75
C THR A 184 2.44 0.59 28.45
N ARG A 185 2.80 1.40 29.45
CA ARG A 185 3.86 2.41 29.29
C ARG A 185 5.21 1.80 28.91
N GLU A 186 5.55 0.66 29.52
CA GLU A 186 6.74 -0.09 29.22
C GLU A 186 6.74 -0.58 27.77
N GLN A 187 5.60 -1.15 27.30
CA GLN A 187 5.46 -1.61 25.92
C GLN A 187 5.58 -0.48 24.92
N LEU A 188 5.03 0.70 25.22
CA LEU A 188 5.16 1.89 24.39
C LEU A 188 6.61 2.37 24.36
N LEU A 189 7.27 2.41 25.52
CA LEU A 189 8.67 2.81 25.63
C LEU A 189 9.56 1.92 24.79
N ASP A 190 9.51 0.59 25.01
CA ASP A 190 10.31 -0.40 24.28
C ASP A 190 10.14 -0.33 22.77
N ARG A 191 8.90 -0.16 22.30
CA ARG A 191 8.59 -0.21 20.86
C ARG A 191 8.88 1.10 20.13
N VAL A 192 8.77 2.23 20.80
CA VAL A 192 8.91 3.56 20.18
C VAL A 192 10.31 4.15 20.37
N TRP A 193 10.96 3.88 21.51
CA TRP A 193 12.30 4.40 21.80
C TRP A 193 13.39 3.33 21.68
N GLY A 194 13.06 2.04 21.83
CA GLY A 194 14.01 0.93 21.83
C GLY A 194 14.43 0.54 23.26
N ARG A 195 14.98 -0.69 23.37
CA ARG A 195 15.30 -1.27 24.68
C ARG A 195 16.57 -0.72 25.33
N ASP A 196 17.44 -0.10 24.54
CA ASP A 196 18.76 0.37 25.01
C ASP A 196 18.75 1.85 25.45
N ILE A 197 17.58 2.49 25.47
CA ILE A 197 17.47 3.90 25.82
C ILE A 197 16.91 4.03 27.24
N HIS A 198 17.72 4.58 28.14
CA HIS A 198 17.34 4.89 29.52
C HIS A 198 16.47 6.15 29.56
N VAL A 199 15.18 6.00 29.28
CA VAL A 199 14.18 7.07 29.33
C VAL A 199 13.13 6.69 30.36
N GLU A 200 12.72 7.65 31.19
CA GLU A 200 11.69 7.41 32.20
C GLU A 200 10.32 7.17 31.57
N LEU A 201 9.50 6.30 32.20
CA LEU A 201 8.13 5.99 31.78
C LEU A 201 7.25 7.25 31.62
N ARG A 202 7.56 8.30 32.39
CA ARG A 202 6.88 9.61 32.33
C ARG A 202 7.02 10.31 30.99
N THR A 203 8.07 9.98 30.21
CA THR A 203 8.28 10.52 28.86
C THR A 203 7.16 10.09 27.92
N VAL A 204 6.64 8.86 28.09
CA VAL A 204 5.48 8.37 27.33
C VAL A 204 4.28 9.30 27.50
N ASP A 205 3.97 9.66 28.75
CA ASP A 205 2.81 10.53 29.06
C ASP A 205 2.92 11.91 28.41
N VAL A 206 4.14 12.48 28.36
CA VAL A 206 4.40 13.76 27.70
C VAL A 206 4.12 13.68 26.18
N HIS A 207 4.60 12.61 25.53
CA HIS A 207 4.40 12.44 24.09
C HIS A 207 2.94 12.06 23.75
N ILE A 208 2.26 11.30 24.59
CA ILE A 208 0.82 11.05 24.44
C ILE A 208 0.03 12.37 24.52
N ARG A 209 0.36 13.24 25.47
CA ARG A 209 -0.29 14.56 25.57
C ARG A 209 -0.06 15.42 24.32
N ARG A 210 1.18 15.41 23.77
CA ARG A 210 1.51 16.12 22.51
C ARG A 210 0.75 15.55 21.33
N LEU A 211 0.68 14.21 21.24
CA LEU A 211 -0.06 13.52 20.19
C LEU A 211 -1.55 13.87 20.23
N ARG A 212 -2.19 13.82 21.41
CA ARG A 212 -3.58 14.25 21.60
C ARG A 212 -3.81 15.67 21.13
N LYS A 213 -2.93 16.59 21.56
CA LYS A 213 -3.01 18.00 21.13
C LYS A 213 -2.92 18.14 19.61
N ALA A 214 -2.03 17.42 18.96
CA ALA A 214 -1.86 17.45 17.50
C ALA A 214 -3.05 16.86 16.76
N LEU A 215 -3.65 15.80 17.29
CA LEU A 215 -4.89 15.20 16.76
C LEU A 215 -6.13 16.08 16.99
N GLY A 216 -6.01 17.18 17.75
CA GLY A 216 -7.15 18.06 18.05
C GLY A 216 -8.14 17.47 19.06
N SER A 217 -7.73 16.44 19.79
CA SER A 217 -8.58 15.77 20.79
C SER A 217 -8.73 16.66 22.02
N HIS A 218 -9.94 17.11 22.30
CA HIS A 218 -10.30 17.86 23.51
C HIS A 218 -11.58 17.26 24.10
N GLY A 219 -11.52 16.78 25.32
CA GLY A 219 -12.68 16.21 26.02
C GLY A 219 -13.10 14.83 25.51
N ASP A 220 -14.39 14.64 25.25
CA ASP A 220 -14.97 13.35 24.86
C ASP A 220 -14.54 12.86 23.46
N ASP A 221 -13.97 13.74 22.62
CA ASP A 221 -13.44 13.42 21.28
C ASP A 221 -11.98 12.88 21.30
N ASP A 222 -11.47 12.49 22.47
CA ASP A 222 -10.10 12.00 22.61
C ASP A 222 -9.97 10.55 22.10
N VAL A 223 -9.49 10.43 20.85
CA VAL A 223 -9.28 9.12 20.19
C VAL A 223 -8.19 8.26 20.85
N ILE A 224 -7.38 8.83 21.77
CA ILE A 224 -6.40 8.07 22.54
C ILE A 224 -6.90 7.92 23.96
N ARG A 225 -7.56 6.80 24.24
CA ARG A 225 -8.10 6.50 25.55
C ARG A 225 -7.00 6.17 26.58
N THR A 226 -7.15 6.70 27.79
CA THR A 226 -6.33 6.30 28.95
C THR A 226 -6.99 5.15 29.68
N VAL A 227 -6.31 4.02 29.81
CA VAL A 227 -6.70 2.92 30.69
C VAL A 227 -5.95 3.08 32.01
N ARG A 228 -6.66 3.56 33.05
CA ARG A 228 -6.06 3.86 34.36
C ARG A 228 -5.32 2.65 34.92
N GLY A 229 -4.12 2.88 35.42
CA GLY A 229 -3.26 1.83 35.98
C GLY A 229 -2.60 0.91 34.94
N THR A 230 -2.97 0.99 33.64
CA THR A 230 -2.44 0.11 32.59
C THR A 230 -1.67 0.90 31.53
N GLY A 231 -2.32 1.79 30.78
CA GLY A 231 -1.65 2.48 29.66
C GLY A 231 -2.62 3.20 28.73
N TYR A 232 -2.42 3.05 27.42
CA TYR A 232 -3.13 3.81 26.39
C TYR A 232 -3.60 2.91 25.25
N ALA A 233 -4.70 3.27 24.60
CA ALA A 233 -5.22 2.63 23.39
C ALA A 233 -5.72 3.70 22.42
N LEU A 234 -5.72 3.41 21.12
CA LEU A 234 -6.44 4.19 20.11
C LEU A 234 -7.84 3.61 20.00
N ASP A 235 -8.83 4.39 20.35
CA ASP A 235 -10.24 4.08 20.17
C ASP A 235 -10.86 5.17 19.29
N VAL A 236 -11.48 4.78 18.20
CA VAL A 236 -12.26 5.67 17.34
C VAL A 236 -13.69 5.15 17.34
N ASP A 237 -14.64 5.99 17.70
CA ASP A 237 -16.06 5.65 17.61
C ASP A 237 -16.48 5.48 16.15
N GLU A 238 -17.28 4.45 15.88
CA GLU A 238 -17.85 4.16 14.54
C GLU A 238 -18.90 5.19 14.07
N ALA A 239 -19.07 6.30 14.76
CA ALA A 239 -20.13 7.26 14.51
C ALA A 239 -19.66 8.41 13.60
N ALA A 240 -19.24 8.14 12.36
CA ALA A 240 -19.24 9.11 11.26
C ALA A 240 -18.90 8.41 9.91
N ALA A 241 -19.81 7.62 9.39
CA ALA A 241 -19.79 7.19 7.99
C ALA A 241 -21.13 7.56 7.35
#